data_4e1e62dd2cd03aa8cdfd8c30c689036f
#
_entry.id   4e1e62dd2cd03aa8cdfd8c30c689036f
#
_cell.length_a   1.000
_cell.length_b   1.000
_cell.length_c   1.000
_cell.angle_alpha   90.00
_cell.angle_beta   90.00
_cell.angle_gamma   90.00
#
_symmetry.space_group_name_H-M   'P 1'
#
loop_
_entity.id
_entity.type
_entity.pdbx_description
1 polymer ?
#
loop_
_entity_poly.entity_id
_entity_poly.type
_entity_poly.pdbx_seq_one_letter_code
_entity_poly.pdbx_strand_id
1 'polypeptide(L)'
;TWVQTHLSENRDEIEWVSKIHPDTSDYLNAYEKYGLVGQRSVFAHCIHLTDSERGRLAEAGGKVAFCPSSNMFLGSGLLDLEQLKRDEIAVSLATDVGAGTSLSMLRTMGDAYKVCQLSGYSLSAMEAFAMSTLGNAQCLHLDEHIGNFEVGKEADFLMLNPNATDLSSRRIGLTEAIEDELFVMMTIGDERMVAATY
;
A
#
# COMPACT_ATOMS: atom_id res chain seq x y z
N THR A 1 15.32 14.85 -5.85
CA THR A 1 15.69 13.58 -5.20
C THR A 1 14.43 12.88 -4.72
N TRP A 2 14.37 11.57 -4.82
CA TRP A 2 13.35 10.75 -4.17
C TRP A 2 13.73 10.51 -2.71
N VAL A 3 12.72 10.51 -1.86
CA VAL A 3 12.83 10.14 -0.44
C VAL A 3 11.89 8.97 -0.17
N GLN A 4 12.40 7.92 0.47
CA GLN A 4 11.60 6.81 0.95
C GLN A 4 12.07 6.45 2.35
N THR A 5 11.13 6.46 3.31
CA THR A 5 11.44 6.23 4.72
C THR A 5 10.18 5.80 5.49
N HIS A 6 10.33 5.45 6.78
CA HIS A 6 9.23 5.14 7.70
C HIS A 6 8.68 6.41 8.35
N LEU A 7 7.42 6.41 8.72
CA LEU A 7 6.80 7.51 9.45
C LEU A 7 5.65 6.98 10.32
N SER A 8 5.71 7.26 11.61
CA SER A 8 4.63 7.03 12.58
C SER A 8 4.05 5.61 12.51
N GLU A 9 4.91 4.60 12.45
CA GLU A 9 4.53 3.19 12.40
C GLU A 9 3.96 2.72 13.72
N ASN A 10 4.65 3.03 14.83
CA ASN A 10 4.20 2.65 16.16
C ASN A 10 4.46 3.75 17.20
N ARG A 11 3.81 3.63 18.36
CA ARG A 11 3.84 4.70 19.37
C ARG A 11 5.19 4.83 20.06
N ASP A 12 5.92 3.74 20.26
CA ASP A 12 7.25 3.76 20.88
C ASP A 12 8.27 4.47 19.98
N GLU A 13 8.16 4.26 18.66
CA GLU A 13 8.94 4.95 17.65
C GLU A 13 8.68 6.47 17.68
N ILE A 14 7.41 6.89 17.72
CA ILE A 14 7.01 8.31 17.81
C ILE A 14 7.59 8.94 19.08
N GLU A 15 7.47 8.24 20.23
CA GLU A 15 8.04 8.71 21.48
C GLU A 15 9.58 8.80 21.41
N TRP A 16 10.23 7.83 20.76
CA TRP A 16 11.67 7.87 20.55
C TRP A 16 12.11 9.07 19.71
N VAL A 17 11.43 9.30 18.56
CA VAL A 17 11.72 10.44 17.69
C VAL A 17 11.55 11.77 18.42
N SER A 18 10.51 11.92 19.24
CA SER A 18 10.31 13.14 20.04
C SER A 18 11.45 13.41 21.04
N LYS A 19 12.10 12.36 21.52
CA LYS A 19 13.26 12.49 22.43
C LYS A 19 14.55 12.90 21.72
N ILE A 20 14.77 12.37 20.50
CA ILE A 20 16.01 12.67 19.75
C ILE A 20 15.89 13.95 18.91
N HIS A 21 14.65 14.40 18.62
CA HIS A 21 14.36 15.64 17.93
C HIS A 21 13.45 16.57 18.78
N PRO A 22 13.93 17.05 19.96
CA PRO A 22 13.11 17.80 20.90
C PRO A 22 12.72 19.19 20.38
N ASP A 23 13.28 19.62 19.28
CA ASP A 23 13.03 20.90 18.62
C ASP A 23 12.04 20.80 17.45
N THR A 24 11.35 19.67 17.30
CA THR A 24 10.29 19.44 16.32
C THR A 24 8.92 19.31 17.02
N SER A 25 7.86 19.72 16.33
CA SER A 25 6.50 19.64 16.86
C SER A 25 5.93 18.22 16.90
N ASP A 26 6.37 17.39 15.94
CA ASP A 26 5.90 16.02 15.73
C ASP A 26 6.88 15.25 14.83
N TYR A 27 6.56 14.00 14.49
CA TYR A 27 7.44 13.14 13.70
C TYR A 27 7.57 13.62 12.25
N LEU A 28 6.49 14.03 11.60
CA LEU A 28 6.54 14.57 10.24
C LEU A 28 7.43 15.83 10.18
N ASN A 29 7.35 16.69 11.20
CA ASN A 29 8.14 17.90 11.28
C ASN A 29 9.66 17.62 11.35
N ALA A 30 10.07 16.48 11.88
CA ALA A 30 11.47 16.06 11.84
C ALA A 30 11.99 15.91 10.39
N TYR A 31 11.14 15.47 9.46
CA TYR A 31 11.47 15.40 8.04
C TYR A 31 11.29 16.74 7.32
N GLU A 32 10.21 17.49 7.63
CA GLU A 32 9.95 18.80 7.05
C GLU A 32 11.11 19.77 7.24
N LYS A 33 11.69 19.78 8.42
CA LYS A 33 12.84 20.62 8.80
C LYS A 33 14.03 20.47 7.86
N TYR A 34 14.19 19.31 7.23
CA TYR A 34 15.26 19.02 6.28
C TYR A 34 14.80 19.03 4.82
N GLY A 35 13.58 19.48 4.55
CA GLY A 35 13.02 19.53 3.19
C GLY A 35 12.80 18.15 2.57
N LEU A 36 12.52 17.12 3.39
CA LEU A 36 12.35 15.74 2.96
C LEU A 36 10.87 15.36 2.70
N VAL A 37 9.94 16.31 2.89
CA VAL A 37 8.50 16.10 2.65
C VAL A 37 8.10 16.82 1.37
N GLY A 38 7.48 16.11 0.43
CA GLY A 38 7.05 16.69 -0.84
C GLY A 38 6.56 15.64 -1.84
N GLN A 39 6.31 16.05 -3.07
CA GLN A 39 5.74 15.21 -4.14
C GLN A 39 6.56 13.95 -4.48
N ARG A 40 7.83 13.90 -4.15
CA ARG A 40 8.73 12.76 -4.37
C ARG A 40 9.09 12.06 -3.06
N SER A 41 8.25 12.15 -2.06
CA SER A 41 8.44 11.49 -0.77
C SER A 41 7.38 10.42 -0.56
N VAL A 42 7.81 9.22 -0.25
CA VAL A 42 6.96 8.07 0.08
C VAL A 42 7.28 7.64 1.51
N PHE A 43 6.28 7.70 2.37
CA PHE A 43 6.39 7.34 3.78
C PHE A 43 5.69 6.01 4.04
N ALA A 44 6.44 5.04 4.53
CA ALA A 44 5.87 3.75 4.89
C ALA A 44 5.08 3.84 6.20
N HIS A 45 4.05 3.01 6.31
CA HIS A 45 3.17 2.80 7.44
C HIS A 45 2.19 3.95 7.71
N CYS A 46 2.61 5.06 8.27
CA CYS A 46 1.77 6.24 8.55
C CYS A 46 0.51 5.94 9.38
N ILE A 47 0.58 4.95 10.28
CA ILE A 47 -0.58 4.43 11.05
C ILE A 47 -1.08 5.46 12.06
N HIS A 48 -0.16 6.15 12.72
CA HIS A 48 -0.45 7.01 13.87
C HIS A 48 -0.29 8.50 13.57
N LEU A 49 -0.49 8.91 12.31
CA LEU A 49 -0.47 10.33 11.96
C LEU A 49 -1.62 11.09 12.65
N THR A 50 -1.31 12.24 13.18
CA THR A 50 -2.32 13.21 13.66
C THR A 50 -3.01 13.90 12.47
N ASP A 51 -4.16 14.51 12.70
CA ASP A 51 -4.89 15.29 11.69
C ASP A 51 -4.00 16.40 11.09
N SER A 52 -3.19 17.05 11.92
CA SER A 52 -2.24 18.08 11.49
C SER A 52 -1.15 17.53 10.59
N GLU A 53 -0.58 16.38 10.92
CA GLU A 53 0.44 15.74 10.08
C GLU A 53 -0.14 15.30 8.74
N ARG A 54 -1.35 14.68 8.73
CA ARG A 54 -2.03 14.30 7.49
C ARG A 54 -2.31 15.50 6.59
N GLY A 55 -2.82 16.60 7.17
CA GLY A 55 -3.07 17.84 6.39
C GLY A 55 -1.80 18.38 5.74
N ARG A 56 -0.68 18.45 6.47
CA ARG A 56 0.59 18.92 5.93
C ARG A 56 1.18 17.94 4.89
N LEU A 57 1.05 16.64 5.13
CA LEU A 57 1.49 15.62 4.19
C LEU A 57 0.72 15.71 2.86
N ALA A 58 -0.60 15.90 2.92
CA ALA A 58 -1.47 16.11 1.76
C ALA A 58 -1.08 17.38 1.00
N GLU A 59 -0.95 18.52 1.71
CA GLU A 59 -0.58 19.81 1.11
C GLU A 59 0.78 19.76 0.42
N ALA A 60 1.74 19.04 1.00
CA ALA A 60 3.05 18.83 0.41
C ALA A 60 3.05 17.84 -0.77
N GLY A 61 1.98 17.08 -0.98
CA GLY A 61 1.89 16.02 -1.99
C GLY A 61 2.72 14.77 -1.66
N GLY A 62 3.03 14.56 -0.38
CA GLY A 62 3.66 13.34 0.11
C GLY A 62 2.74 12.13 -0.03
N LYS A 63 3.32 10.94 -0.08
CA LYS A 63 2.60 9.69 -0.36
C LYS A 63 2.81 8.68 0.75
N VAL A 64 1.88 7.76 0.89
CA VAL A 64 1.93 6.69 1.89
C VAL A 64 2.15 5.34 1.21
N ALA A 65 3.07 4.54 1.74
CA ALA A 65 3.19 3.13 1.42
C ALA A 65 2.47 2.30 2.49
N PHE A 66 1.33 1.73 2.13
CA PHE A 66 0.58 0.85 3.01
C PHE A 66 1.21 -0.54 3.04
N CYS A 67 1.67 -0.96 4.21
CA CYS A 67 2.40 -2.21 4.46
C CYS A 67 1.57 -3.15 5.38
N PRO A 68 0.42 -3.68 4.94
CA PRO A 68 -0.53 -4.34 5.83
C PRO A 68 0.05 -5.57 6.53
N SER A 69 0.82 -6.40 5.82
CA SER A 69 1.41 -7.63 6.37
C SER A 69 2.41 -7.33 7.49
N SER A 70 3.27 -6.32 7.27
CA SER A 70 4.25 -5.86 8.25
C SER A 70 3.57 -5.25 9.48
N ASN A 71 2.61 -4.35 9.25
CA ASN A 71 1.88 -3.68 10.33
C ASN A 71 1.18 -4.68 11.26
N MET A 72 0.59 -5.75 10.71
CA MET A 72 -0.02 -6.82 11.49
C MET A 72 1.02 -7.70 12.18
N PHE A 73 2.08 -8.06 11.48
CA PHE A 73 3.14 -8.93 12.02
C PHE A 73 3.84 -8.31 13.23
N LEU A 74 4.15 -7.04 13.16
CA LEU A 74 4.79 -6.29 14.25
C LEU A 74 3.79 -5.78 15.31
N GLY A 75 2.47 -5.84 15.03
CA GLY A 75 1.46 -5.28 15.92
C GLY A 75 1.47 -3.76 15.96
N SER A 76 1.95 -3.10 14.91
CA SER A 76 2.08 -1.64 14.82
C SER A 76 0.71 -0.93 14.84
N GLY A 77 -0.32 -1.56 14.26
CA GLY A 77 -1.69 -1.05 14.23
C GLY A 77 -2.35 -1.23 12.85
N LEU A 78 -3.53 -0.63 12.70
CA LEU A 78 -4.31 -0.69 11.47
C LEU A 78 -4.30 0.68 10.80
N LEU A 79 -3.88 0.73 9.53
CA LEU A 79 -3.96 1.95 8.73
C LEU A 79 -5.42 2.28 8.41
N ASP A 80 -5.80 3.54 8.61
CA ASP A 80 -7.09 4.06 8.16
C ASP A 80 -6.98 4.55 6.70
N LEU A 81 -7.17 3.62 5.76
CA LEU A 81 -7.11 3.90 4.33
C LEU A 81 -8.22 4.88 3.91
N GLU A 82 -9.41 4.76 4.50
CA GLU A 82 -10.54 5.64 4.17
C GLU A 82 -10.23 7.09 4.53
N GLN A 83 -9.62 7.32 5.70
CA GLN A 83 -9.23 8.66 6.12
C GLN A 83 -8.15 9.25 5.22
N LEU A 84 -7.13 8.49 4.86
CA LEU A 84 -6.09 8.97 3.93
C LEU A 84 -6.68 9.34 2.56
N LYS A 85 -7.66 8.60 2.08
CA LYS A 85 -8.38 8.93 0.82
C LYS A 85 -9.21 10.21 0.95
N ARG A 86 -9.88 10.42 2.10
CA ARG A 86 -10.62 11.67 2.37
C ARG A 86 -9.69 12.88 2.41
N ASP A 87 -8.49 12.69 2.93
CA ASP A 87 -7.44 13.71 3.00
C ASP A 87 -6.68 13.87 1.66
N GLU A 88 -7.13 13.18 0.60
CA GLU A 88 -6.53 13.18 -0.75
C GLU A 88 -5.05 12.78 -0.78
N ILE A 89 -4.60 11.97 0.19
CA ILE A 89 -3.26 11.43 0.23
C ILE A 89 -3.18 10.19 -0.66
N ALA A 90 -2.26 10.20 -1.62
CA ALA A 90 -2.03 9.05 -2.48
C ALA A 90 -1.41 7.90 -1.69
N VAL A 91 -2.00 6.70 -1.82
CA VAL A 91 -1.57 5.50 -1.10
C VAL A 91 -1.15 4.42 -2.09
N SER A 92 0.09 3.97 -1.96
CA SER A 92 0.64 2.79 -2.63
C SER A 92 0.51 1.56 -1.74
N LEU A 93 0.55 0.35 -2.31
CA LEU A 93 0.56 -0.90 -1.57
C LEU A 93 1.95 -1.53 -1.62
N ALA A 94 2.50 -1.92 -0.48
CA ALA A 94 3.86 -2.43 -0.37
C ALA A 94 3.94 -3.69 0.51
N THR A 95 4.88 -4.57 0.18
CA THR A 95 5.12 -5.82 0.90
C THR A 95 5.89 -5.63 2.19
N ASP A 96 6.83 -4.68 2.21
CA ASP A 96 7.75 -4.43 3.32
C ASP A 96 8.44 -5.73 3.81
N VAL A 97 8.87 -6.56 2.86
CA VAL A 97 9.49 -7.85 3.17
C VAL A 97 10.73 -7.68 4.02
N GLY A 98 10.74 -8.44 5.11
CA GLY A 98 11.61 -8.35 6.27
C GLY A 98 10.72 -8.39 7.51
N ALA A 99 9.86 -7.41 7.72
CA ALA A 99 8.72 -7.47 8.64
C ALA A 99 7.45 -7.94 7.91
N GLY A 100 7.22 -7.54 6.66
CA GLY A 100 6.24 -8.17 5.79
C GLY A 100 6.59 -9.63 5.50
N THR A 101 5.59 -10.51 5.53
CA THR A 101 5.78 -11.97 5.54
C THR A 101 5.78 -12.62 4.17
N SER A 102 5.66 -11.86 3.08
CA SER A 102 5.63 -12.38 1.70
C SER A 102 6.04 -11.32 0.69
N LEU A 103 6.68 -11.74 -0.41
CA LEU A 103 6.92 -10.93 -1.60
C LEU A 103 5.70 -10.87 -2.54
N SER A 104 4.68 -11.68 -2.29
CA SER A 104 3.48 -11.76 -3.14
C SER A 104 2.56 -10.56 -2.92
N MET A 105 2.36 -9.74 -3.95
CA MET A 105 1.37 -8.66 -3.91
C MET A 105 -0.06 -9.17 -3.77
N LEU A 106 -0.39 -10.38 -4.24
CA LEU A 106 -1.70 -10.99 -4.01
C LEU A 106 -1.95 -11.20 -2.51
N ARG A 107 -0.97 -11.73 -1.77
CA ARG A 107 -1.05 -11.85 -0.30
C ARG A 107 -1.15 -10.50 0.37
N THR A 108 -0.36 -9.53 -0.07
CA THR A 108 -0.40 -8.16 0.45
C THR A 108 -1.78 -7.51 0.26
N MET A 109 -2.40 -7.69 -0.92
CA MET A 109 -3.78 -7.24 -1.16
C MET A 109 -4.79 -7.93 -0.23
N GLY A 110 -4.65 -9.25 -0.01
CA GLY A 110 -5.49 -10.00 0.93
C GLY A 110 -5.37 -9.51 2.36
N ASP A 111 -4.17 -9.12 2.78
CA ASP A 111 -3.93 -8.53 4.11
C ASP A 111 -4.47 -7.10 4.17
N ALA A 112 -4.30 -6.29 3.12
CA ALA A 112 -4.91 -4.97 3.02
C ALA A 112 -6.44 -5.03 3.16
N TYR A 113 -7.08 -5.98 2.49
CA TYR A 113 -8.53 -6.22 2.62
C TYR A 113 -8.93 -6.47 4.08
N LYS A 114 -8.21 -7.36 4.79
CA LYS A 114 -8.52 -7.68 6.20
C LYS A 114 -8.35 -6.45 7.11
N VAL A 115 -7.27 -5.70 6.94
CA VAL A 115 -7.02 -4.46 7.70
C VAL A 115 -8.13 -3.45 7.45
N CYS A 116 -8.50 -3.23 6.20
CA CYS A 116 -9.59 -2.32 5.83
C CYS A 116 -10.93 -2.77 6.43
N GLN A 117 -11.27 -4.07 6.39
CA GLN A 117 -12.49 -4.60 7.02
C GLN A 117 -12.52 -4.33 8.54
N LEU A 118 -11.39 -4.51 9.22
CA LEU A 118 -11.28 -4.22 10.67
C LEU A 118 -11.40 -2.72 10.97
N SER A 119 -11.02 -1.85 10.03
CA SER A 119 -11.15 -0.40 10.11
C SER A 119 -12.52 0.12 9.63
N GLY A 120 -13.42 -0.78 9.17
CA GLY A 120 -14.77 -0.41 8.72
C GLY A 120 -14.85 0.02 7.24
N TYR A 121 -13.77 -0.11 6.47
CA TYR A 121 -13.71 0.19 5.05
C TYR A 121 -13.76 -1.07 4.19
N SER A 122 -14.65 -1.10 3.19
CA SER A 122 -14.77 -2.24 2.27
C SER A 122 -13.88 -2.04 1.04
N LEU A 123 -12.63 -2.51 1.13
CA LEU A 123 -11.70 -2.48 0.00
C LEU A 123 -12.15 -3.47 -1.08
N SER A 124 -12.53 -2.98 -2.26
CA SER A 124 -12.89 -3.85 -3.39
C SER A 124 -11.65 -4.48 -4.04
N ALA A 125 -11.83 -5.63 -4.70
CA ALA A 125 -10.74 -6.26 -5.44
C ALA A 125 -10.21 -5.36 -6.56
N MET A 126 -11.10 -4.71 -7.30
CA MET A 126 -10.72 -3.75 -8.36
C MET A 126 -9.82 -2.63 -7.81
N GLU A 127 -10.18 -2.08 -6.65
CA GLU A 127 -9.39 -1.05 -6.00
C GLU A 127 -8.02 -1.58 -5.55
N ALA A 128 -7.96 -2.75 -4.93
CA ALA A 128 -6.71 -3.36 -4.48
C ALA A 128 -5.75 -3.64 -5.65
N PHE A 129 -6.27 -4.17 -6.77
CA PHE A 129 -5.47 -4.36 -7.97
C PHE A 129 -5.02 -3.03 -8.59
N ALA A 130 -5.89 -2.01 -8.64
CA ALA A 130 -5.53 -0.68 -9.10
C ALA A 130 -4.43 -0.06 -8.23
N MET A 131 -4.53 -0.15 -6.90
CA MET A 131 -3.49 0.31 -5.97
C MET A 131 -2.14 -0.40 -6.20
N SER A 132 -2.17 -1.71 -6.53
CA SER A 132 -0.96 -2.52 -6.73
C SER A 132 -0.31 -2.34 -8.10
N THR A 133 -0.96 -1.69 -9.04
CA THR A 133 -0.51 -1.46 -10.42
C THR A 133 -0.38 0.02 -10.73
N LEU A 134 -1.38 0.62 -11.36
CA LEU A 134 -1.39 2.03 -11.73
C LEU A 134 -1.22 2.97 -10.52
N GLY A 135 -1.84 2.66 -9.38
CA GLY A 135 -1.70 3.47 -8.16
C GLY A 135 -0.27 3.50 -7.63
N ASN A 136 0.42 2.35 -7.65
CA ASN A 136 1.84 2.29 -7.30
C ASN A 136 2.69 3.09 -8.31
N ALA A 137 2.42 2.96 -9.61
CA ALA A 137 3.10 3.73 -10.65
C ALA A 137 2.89 5.24 -10.45
N GLN A 138 1.68 5.70 -10.16
CA GLN A 138 1.36 7.08 -9.86
C GLN A 138 2.10 7.61 -8.63
N CYS A 139 2.17 6.83 -7.56
CA CYS A 139 2.93 7.20 -6.37
C CYS A 139 4.42 7.39 -6.67
N LEU A 140 4.96 6.70 -7.66
CA LEU A 140 6.36 6.77 -8.08
C LEU A 140 6.59 7.70 -9.29
N HIS A 141 5.55 8.37 -9.80
CA HIS A 141 5.59 9.18 -11.05
C HIS A 141 6.11 8.37 -12.25
N LEU A 142 5.71 7.12 -12.34
CA LEU A 142 6.01 6.20 -13.44
C LEU A 142 4.78 5.86 -14.29
N ASP A 143 3.64 6.45 -13.97
CA ASP A 143 2.34 6.16 -14.59
C ASP A 143 2.24 6.58 -16.07
N GLU A 144 3.13 7.43 -16.55
CA GLU A 144 3.30 7.71 -17.99
C GLU A 144 4.00 6.54 -18.73
N HIS A 145 4.70 5.65 -18.00
CA HIS A 145 5.51 4.57 -18.57
C HIS A 145 4.94 3.19 -18.32
N ILE A 146 4.41 2.94 -17.12
CA ILE A 146 3.94 1.61 -16.68
C ILE A 146 2.63 1.71 -15.90
N GLY A 147 2.10 0.56 -15.48
CA GLY A 147 0.97 0.46 -14.53
C GLY A 147 -0.37 0.12 -15.17
N ASN A 148 -0.51 0.25 -16.49
CA ASN A 148 -1.68 -0.17 -17.25
C ASN A 148 -1.32 -0.44 -18.74
N PHE A 149 -2.31 -0.84 -19.55
CA PHE A 149 -2.14 -1.18 -20.96
C PHE A 149 -2.45 -0.03 -21.93
N GLU A 150 -2.24 1.22 -21.55
CA GLU A 150 -2.38 2.34 -22.47
C GLU A 150 -1.35 2.31 -23.57
N VAL A 151 -1.76 2.72 -24.78
CA VAL A 151 -0.87 2.75 -25.96
C VAL A 151 0.30 3.71 -25.72
N GLY A 152 1.51 3.24 -25.89
CA GLY A 152 2.73 4.00 -25.70
C GLY A 152 3.47 3.72 -24.41
N LYS A 153 2.87 2.98 -23.48
CA LYS A 153 3.53 2.52 -22.26
C LYS A 153 4.36 1.24 -22.49
N GLU A 154 5.27 0.97 -21.58
CA GLU A 154 6.06 -0.25 -21.55
C GLU A 154 5.15 -1.45 -21.20
N ALA A 155 5.44 -2.60 -21.81
CA ALA A 155 4.63 -3.81 -21.65
C ALA A 155 5.08 -4.64 -20.44
N ASP A 156 5.14 -4.00 -19.26
CA ASP A 156 5.44 -4.65 -17.99
C ASP A 156 4.16 -5.22 -17.38
N PHE A 157 3.95 -6.52 -17.49
CA PHE A 157 2.75 -7.17 -16.99
C PHE A 157 2.97 -8.59 -16.47
N LEU A 158 2.01 -9.06 -15.66
CA LEU A 158 1.94 -10.44 -15.19
C LEU A 158 0.82 -11.19 -15.91
N MET A 159 1.08 -12.44 -16.20
CA MET A 159 0.02 -13.41 -16.52
C MET A 159 -0.29 -14.20 -15.26
N LEU A 160 -1.53 -14.14 -14.79
CA LEU A 160 -1.99 -14.89 -13.64
C LEU A 160 -2.78 -16.12 -14.08
N ASN A 161 -2.52 -17.26 -13.43
CA ASN A 161 -3.34 -18.47 -13.53
C ASN A 161 -4.24 -18.57 -12.30
N PRO A 162 -5.53 -18.24 -12.39
CA PRO A 162 -6.43 -18.30 -11.23
C PRO A 162 -6.70 -19.75 -10.77
N ASN A 163 -6.35 -20.75 -11.58
CA ASN A 163 -6.53 -22.17 -11.29
C ASN A 163 -5.23 -22.85 -10.79
N ALA A 164 -4.29 -22.08 -10.23
CA ALA A 164 -2.99 -22.58 -9.81
C ALA A 164 -3.03 -23.60 -8.66
N THR A 165 -4.12 -23.63 -7.89
CA THR A 165 -4.34 -24.59 -6.80
C THR A 165 -5.75 -25.18 -6.85
N ASP A 166 -5.94 -26.38 -6.28
CA ASP A 166 -7.28 -27.01 -6.21
C ASP A 166 -8.31 -26.10 -5.52
N LEU A 167 -7.90 -25.37 -4.47
CA LEU A 167 -8.78 -24.45 -3.76
C LEU A 167 -9.18 -23.28 -4.64
N SER A 168 -8.23 -22.63 -5.30
CA SER A 168 -8.52 -21.51 -6.19
C SER A 168 -9.37 -21.93 -7.37
N SER A 169 -9.06 -23.07 -7.99
CA SER A 169 -9.82 -23.63 -9.12
C SER A 169 -11.29 -23.87 -8.75
N ARG A 170 -11.55 -24.45 -7.57
CA ARG A 170 -12.94 -24.66 -7.08
C ARG A 170 -13.68 -23.34 -6.84
N ARG A 171 -12.99 -22.34 -6.30
CA ARG A 171 -13.57 -21.02 -6.05
C ARG A 171 -13.86 -20.26 -7.34
N ILE A 172 -12.91 -20.27 -8.27
CA ILE A 172 -13.08 -19.66 -9.61
C ILE A 172 -14.22 -20.30 -10.39
N GLY A 173 -14.40 -21.63 -10.29
CA GLY A 173 -15.52 -22.33 -10.91
C GLY A 173 -16.91 -21.95 -10.41
N LEU A 174 -17.00 -21.11 -9.36
CA LEU A 174 -18.23 -20.58 -8.79
C LEU A 174 -18.42 -19.08 -9.06
N THR A 175 -17.47 -18.43 -9.72
CA THR A 175 -17.57 -17.00 -10.03
C THR A 175 -18.37 -16.78 -11.33
N GLU A 176 -19.08 -15.66 -11.40
CA GLU A 176 -19.88 -15.27 -12.55
C GLU A 176 -19.37 -13.95 -13.20
N ALA A 177 -18.58 -13.18 -12.46
CA ALA A 177 -18.06 -11.89 -12.90
C ALA A 177 -16.55 -11.80 -12.66
N ILE A 178 -15.88 -10.92 -13.38
CA ILE A 178 -14.44 -10.66 -13.23
C ILE A 178 -14.10 -10.13 -11.84
N GLU A 179 -14.96 -9.35 -11.24
CA GLU A 179 -14.81 -8.82 -9.88
C GLU A 179 -14.72 -9.94 -8.84
N ASP A 180 -15.52 -11.00 -9.02
CA ASP A 180 -15.49 -12.19 -8.15
C ASP A 180 -14.19 -12.97 -8.33
N GLU A 181 -13.71 -13.14 -9.58
CA GLU A 181 -12.43 -13.79 -9.85
C GLU A 181 -11.26 -13.01 -9.22
N LEU A 182 -11.23 -11.69 -9.40
CA LEU A 182 -10.24 -10.82 -8.78
C LEU A 182 -10.29 -10.90 -7.25
N PHE A 183 -11.49 -10.98 -6.67
CA PHE A 183 -11.66 -11.14 -5.23
C PHE A 183 -11.12 -12.48 -4.74
N VAL A 184 -11.35 -13.56 -5.47
CA VAL A 184 -10.76 -14.88 -5.18
C VAL A 184 -9.23 -14.80 -5.23
N MET A 185 -8.66 -14.22 -6.30
CA MET A 185 -7.21 -14.08 -6.43
C MET A 185 -6.62 -13.20 -5.32
N MET A 186 -7.27 -12.10 -4.95
CA MET A 186 -6.84 -11.23 -3.86
C MET A 186 -6.85 -11.93 -2.49
N THR A 187 -7.87 -12.77 -2.21
CA THR A 187 -8.09 -13.29 -0.86
C THR A 187 -7.38 -14.61 -0.58
N ILE A 188 -7.20 -15.46 -1.59
CA ILE A 188 -6.58 -16.78 -1.44
C ILE A 188 -5.41 -17.00 -2.41
N GLY A 189 -5.08 -16.01 -3.22
CA GLY A 189 -3.96 -16.08 -4.17
C GLY A 189 -2.61 -15.89 -3.50
N ASP A 190 -1.60 -16.42 -4.17
CA ASP A 190 -0.19 -16.23 -3.82
C ASP A 190 0.71 -16.31 -5.07
N GLU A 191 2.02 -16.38 -4.84
CA GLU A 191 3.04 -16.43 -5.90
C GLU A 191 2.85 -17.57 -6.91
N ARG A 192 2.15 -18.64 -6.55
CA ARG A 192 1.88 -19.79 -7.45
C ARG A 192 0.92 -19.42 -8.59
N MET A 193 0.15 -18.35 -8.41
CA MET A 193 -0.72 -17.85 -9.48
C MET A 193 0.05 -17.10 -10.58
N VAL A 194 1.28 -16.67 -10.35
CA VAL A 194 2.09 -16.00 -11.37
C VAL A 194 2.58 -17.03 -12.36
N ALA A 195 1.97 -17.07 -13.54
CA ALA A 195 2.33 -17.98 -14.62
C ALA A 195 3.48 -17.46 -15.47
N ALA A 196 3.55 -16.14 -15.68
CA ALA A 196 4.62 -15.49 -16.42
C ALA A 196 4.75 -14.01 -16.05
N THR A 197 5.94 -13.44 -16.25
CA THR A 197 6.27 -12.03 -16.12
C THR A 197 6.89 -11.56 -17.44
N TYR A 198 6.45 -10.41 -17.94
CA TYR A 198 6.89 -9.80 -19.19
C TYR A 198 7.39 -8.40 -18.95
#